data_5c704f37217965cb3689262f50a59aae
#
_entry.id   5c704f37217965cb3689262f50a59aae
#
_cell.length_a   1.000
_cell.length_b   1.000
_cell.length_c   1.000
_cell.angle_alpha   90.00
_cell.angle_beta   90.00
_cell.angle_gamma   90.00
#
_symmetry.space_group_name_H-M   'P 1'
#
loop_
_entity.id
_entity.type
_entity.pdbx_description
1 polymer ?
#
loop_
_entity_poly.entity_id
_entity_poly.type
_entity_poly.pdbx_seq_one_letter_code
_entity_poly.pdbx_strand_id
1 'polypeptide(L)'
;MATQIEAARHLVIKAAWDKDEGEPYDMSGAMAKYYAAEMAMKVATEAVQVHGGYGFVKEYHVERLMRDAKITQIYEGTSEIQQIVISRGLLDF
;
A
#
# COMPACT_ATOMS: atom_id res chain seq x y z
N MET A 1 0.74 2.10 13.71
CA MET A 1 0.42 1.02 12.74
C MET A 1 -1.08 0.89 12.47
N ALA A 2 -1.91 0.78 13.50
CA ALA A 2 -3.35 0.55 13.32
C ALA A 2 -4.04 1.63 12.49
N THR A 3 -3.75 2.90 12.75
CA THR A 3 -4.34 4.03 12.02
C THR A 3 -3.96 3.99 10.53
N GLN A 4 -2.71 3.65 10.23
CA GLN A 4 -2.23 3.56 8.85
C GLN A 4 -2.89 2.41 8.10
N ILE A 5 -3.08 1.27 8.77
CA ILE A 5 -3.79 0.12 8.20
C ILE A 5 -5.24 0.48 7.90
N GLU A 6 -5.91 1.16 8.84
CA GLU A 6 -7.30 1.57 8.66
C GLU A 6 -7.45 2.58 7.51
N ALA A 7 -6.52 3.54 7.42
CA ALA A 7 -6.53 4.50 6.32
C ALA A 7 -6.36 3.80 4.96
N ALA A 8 -5.44 2.83 4.89
CA ALA A 8 -5.24 2.05 3.66
C ALA A 8 -6.49 1.26 3.30
N ARG A 9 -7.15 0.65 4.29
CA ARG A 9 -8.39 -0.10 4.09
C ARG A 9 -9.47 0.79 3.48
N HIS A 10 -9.66 1.98 4.01
CA HIS A 10 -10.68 2.91 3.50
C HIS A 10 -10.40 3.33 2.06
N LEU A 11 -9.14 3.57 1.71
CA LEU A 11 -8.78 3.90 0.32
C LEU A 11 -9.08 2.76 -0.64
N VAL A 12 -8.80 1.52 -0.24
CA VAL A 12 -9.07 0.34 -1.06
C VAL A 12 -10.58 0.17 -1.25
N ILE A 13 -11.36 0.30 -0.18
CA ILE A 13 -12.81 0.18 -0.22
C ILE A 13 -13.40 1.26 -1.12
N LYS A 14 -12.91 2.51 -1.01
CA LYS A 14 -13.35 3.62 -1.86
C LYS A 14 -13.13 3.32 -3.34
N ALA A 15 -11.95 2.82 -3.70
CA ALA A 15 -11.63 2.49 -5.08
C ALA A 15 -12.53 1.36 -5.60
N ALA A 16 -12.76 0.33 -4.79
CA ALA A 16 -13.63 -0.78 -5.15
C ALA A 16 -15.08 -0.30 -5.34
N TRP A 17 -15.54 0.56 -4.46
CA TRP A 17 -16.88 1.13 -4.53
C TRP A 17 -17.05 1.97 -5.79
N ASP A 18 -16.06 2.82 -6.12
CA ASP A 18 -16.11 3.63 -7.33
C ASP A 18 -16.24 2.75 -8.58
N LYS A 19 -15.47 1.66 -8.63
CA LYS A 19 -15.53 0.75 -9.77
C LYS A 19 -16.90 0.07 -9.88
N ASP A 20 -17.45 -0.40 -8.76
CA ASP A 20 -18.72 -1.11 -8.73
C ASP A 20 -19.89 -0.19 -9.11
N GLU A 21 -19.83 1.09 -8.74
CA GLU A 21 -20.87 2.07 -9.03
C GLU A 21 -20.71 2.74 -10.39
N GLY A 22 -19.72 2.35 -11.18
CA GLY A 22 -19.48 2.93 -12.49
C GLY A 22 -18.88 4.33 -12.45
N GLU A 23 -18.35 4.75 -11.29
CA GLU A 23 -17.66 6.03 -11.15
C GLU A 23 -16.22 5.93 -11.67
N PRO A 24 -15.59 7.06 -12.06
CA PRO A 24 -14.18 7.04 -12.42
C PRO A 24 -13.33 6.56 -11.23
N TYR A 25 -12.49 5.55 -11.45
CA TYR A 25 -11.70 4.97 -10.37
C TYR A 25 -10.18 5.01 -10.62
N ASP A 26 -9.72 5.68 -11.68
CA ASP A 26 -8.29 5.74 -11.99
C ASP A 26 -7.50 6.38 -10.87
N MET A 27 -7.96 7.54 -10.38
CA MET A 27 -7.26 8.26 -9.31
C MET A 27 -7.44 7.57 -7.95
N SER A 28 -8.65 7.14 -7.63
CA SER A 28 -8.89 6.44 -6.35
C SER A 28 -8.15 5.10 -6.31
N GLY A 29 -8.09 4.38 -7.43
CA GLY A 29 -7.32 3.16 -7.53
C GLY A 29 -5.83 3.39 -7.34
N ALA A 30 -5.30 4.43 -7.98
CA ALA A 30 -3.88 4.80 -7.84
C ALA A 30 -3.55 5.21 -6.41
N MET A 31 -4.41 6.00 -5.77
CA MET A 31 -4.23 6.39 -4.37
C MET A 31 -4.24 5.17 -3.43
N ALA A 32 -5.19 4.26 -3.66
CA ALA A 32 -5.29 3.05 -2.85
C ALA A 32 -4.04 2.19 -2.99
N LYS A 33 -3.61 1.95 -4.22
CA LYS A 33 -2.43 1.14 -4.50
C LYS A 33 -1.17 1.77 -3.91
N TYR A 34 -0.98 3.07 -4.15
CA TYR A 34 0.18 3.78 -3.65
C TYR A 34 0.24 3.76 -2.12
N TYR A 35 -0.82 4.20 -1.48
CA TYR A 35 -0.83 4.32 -0.01
C TYR A 35 -0.76 2.95 0.66
N ALA A 36 -1.54 1.97 0.18
CA ALA A 36 -1.54 0.65 0.79
C ALA A 36 -0.17 -0.04 0.67
N ALA A 37 0.50 0.09 -0.49
CA ALA A 37 1.82 -0.49 -0.67
C ALA A 37 2.87 0.17 0.22
N GLU A 38 2.84 1.51 0.33
CA GLU A 38 3.75 2.25 1.20
C GLU A 38 3.52 1.89 2.66
N MET A 39 2.26 1.81 3.08
CA MET A 39 1.94 1.46 4.48
C MET A 39 2.23 0.00 4.78
N ALA A 40 2.03 -0.91 3.81
CA ALA A 40 2.37 -2.32 4.00
C ALA A 40 3.87 -2.46 4.30
N MET A 41 4.71 -1.77 3.53
CA MET A 41 6.16 -1.81 3.76
C MET A 41 6.54 -1.19 5.10
N LYS A 42 5.97 -0.04 5.42
CA LYS A 42 6.26 0.66 6.68
C LYS A 42 5.82 -0.17 7.89
N VAL A 43 4.59 -0.66 7.86
CA VAL A 43 4.04 -1.45 8.97
C VAL A 43 4.80 -2.77 9.14
N ALA A 44 5.13 -3.45 8.03
CA ALA A 44 5.88 -4.70 8.10
C ALA A 44 7.27 -4.47 8.67
N THR A 45 7.94 -3.38 8.29
CA THR A 45 9.25 -3.01 8.84
C THR A 45 9.15 -2.70 10.34
N GLU A 46 8.14 -1.96 10.76
CA GLU A 46 7.91 -1.66 12.18
C GLU A 46 7.61 -2.93 12.97
N ALA A 47 6.89 -3.89 12.37
CA ALA A 47 6.60 -5.16 13.02
C ALA A 47 7.88 -5.96 13.27
N VAL A 48 8.82 -5.97 12.33
CA VAL A 48 10.13 -6.59 12.54
C VAL A 48 10.84 -5.91 13.72
N GLN A 49 10.79 -4.59 13.78
CA GLN A 49 11.42 -3.83 14.87
C GLN A 49 10.81 -4.17 16.24
N VAL A 50 9.48 -4.31 16.31
CA VAL A 50 8.77 -4.66 17.55
C VAL A 50 9.20 -6.04 18.05
N HIS A 51 9.45 -6.99 17.14
CA HIS A 51 9.92 -8.32 17.52
C HIS A 51 11.40 -8.33 17.94
N GLY A 52 12.12 -7.24 17.70
CA GLY A 52 13.54 -7.17 18.00
C GLY A 52 14.35 -8.16 17.17
N GLY A 53 15.39 -8.73 17.76
CA GLY A 53 16.24 -9.68 17.05
C GLY A 53 15.50 -10.90 16.51
N TYR A 54 14.46 -11.33 17.18
CA TYR A 54 13.64 -12.46 16.72
C TYR A 54 12.88 -12.14 15.44
N GLY A 55 12.55 -10.88 15.19
CA GLY A 55 11.87 -10.48 13.98
C GLY A 55 12.72 -10.64 12.72
N PHE A 56 14.03 -10.70 12.88
CA PHE A 56 14.96 -10.81 11.76
C PHE A 56 15.23 -12.28 11.37
N VAL A 57 14.83 -13.26 12.18
CA VAL A 57 15.10 -14.65 11.90
C VAL A 57 13.89 -15.31 11.23
N LYS A 58 14.16 -16.25 10.33
CA LYS A 58 13.15 -16.85 9.44
C LYS A 58 12.09 -17.65 10.18
N GLU A 59 12.38 -18.16 11.37
CA GLU A 59 11.46 -18.98 12.13
C GLU A 59 10.19 -18.26 12.58
N TYR A 60 10.21 -16.90 12.60
CA TYR A 60 9.09 -16.11 13.11
C TYR A 60 8.25 -15.45 12.03
N HIS A 61 8.57 -15.69 10.76
CA HIS A 61 7.82 -15.26 9.57
C HIS A 61 7.70 -13.74 9.36
N VAL A 62 7.95 -12.89 10.36
CA VAL A 62 7.79 -11.43 10.24
C VAL A 62 8.72 -10.87 9.16
N GLU A 63 9.97 -11.35 9.08
CA GLU A 63 10.91 -10.90 8.06
C GLU A 63 10.41 -11.24 6.65
N ARG A 64 9.74 -12.37 6.48
CA ARG A 64 9.17 -12.75 5.19
C ARG A 64 8.05 -11.80 4.79
N LEU A 65 7.20 -11.41 5.74
CA LEU A 65 6.12 -10.46 5.47
C LEU A 65 6.69 -9.11 5.04
N MET A 66 7.81 -8.68 5.62
CA MET A 66 8.48 -7.45 5.20
C MET A 66 9.00 -7.58 3.76
N ARG A 67 9.63 -8.71 3.42
CA ARG A 67 10.11 -8.95 2.06
C ARG A 67 8.95 -9.01 1.07
N ASP A 68 7.86 -9.67 1.43
CA ASP A 68 6.67 -9.76 0.59
C ASP A 68 6.02 -8.38 0.39
N ALA A 69 6.03 -7.54 1.43
CA ALA A 69 5.48 -6.20 1.32
C ALA A 69 6.24 -5.34 0.29
N LYS A 70 7.55 -5.52 0.18
CA LYS A 70 8.37 -4.71 -0.72
C LYS A 70 7.93 -4.82 -2.18
N ILE A 71 7.57 -6.01 -2.64
CA ILE A 71 7.17 -6.19 -4.03
C ILE A 71 5.90 -5.40 -4.37
N THR A 72 5.05 -5.12 -3.37
CA THR A 72 3.82 -4.35 -3.61
C THR A 72 4.10 -2.90 -4.02
N GLN A 73 5.30 -2.38 -3.72
CA GLN A 73 5.72 -1.05 -4.16
C GLN A 73 6.24 -1.06 -5.61
N ILE A 74 6.40 -2.23 -6.20
CA ILE A 74 7.09 -2.40 -7.49
C ILE A 74 6.15 -2.91 -8.57
N TYR A 75 5.41 -4.00 -8.33
CA TYR A 75 4.63 -4.66 -9.37
C TYR A 75 3.29 -3.94 -9.61
N GLU A 76 2.67 -4.23 -10.74
CA GLU A 76 1.38 -3.66 -11.14
C GLU A 76 1.42 -2.12 -11.14
N GLY A 77 2.54 -1.56 -11.59
CA GLY A 77 2.83 -0.12 -11.54
C GLY A 77 3.53 0.23 -10.23
N THR A 78 4.73 0.78 -10.35
CA THR A 78 5.52 1.20 -9.17
C THR A 78 4.81 2.31 -8.41
N SER A 79 5.24 2.56 -7.17
CA SER A 79 4.74 3.69 -6.38
C SER A 79 4.92 5.01 -7.13
N GLU A 80 6.04 5.18 -7.84
CA GLU A 80 6.30 6.38 -8.64
C GLU A 80 5.30 6.53 -9.79
N ILE A 81 4.95 5.43 -10.47
CA ILE A 81 3.93 5.45 -11.53
C ILE A 81 2.57 5.82 -10.95
N GLN A 82 2.22 5.31 -9.76
CA GLN A 82 0.96 5.67 -9.12
C GLN A 82 0.90 7.17 -8.80
N GLN A 83 2.02 7.74 -8.36
CA GLN A 83 2.11 9.19 -8.13
C GLN A 83 1.88 9.98 -9.41
N ILE A 84 2.38 9.51 -10.55
CA ILE A 84 2.15 10.13 -11.85
C ILE A 84 0.66 10.12 -12.19
N VAL A 85 0.00 8.98 -12.01
CA VAL A 85 -1.44 8.86 -12.27
C VAL A 85 -2.25 9.81 -11.38
N ILE A 86 -1.90 9.88 -10.10
CA ILE A 86 -2.57 10.79 -9.15
C ILE A 86 -2.37 12.24 -9.58
N SER A 87 -1.14 12.63 -9.95
CA SER A 87 -0.86 14.00 -10.34
C SER A 87 -1.63 14.40 -11.59
N ARG A 88 -1.77 13.51 -12.54
CA ARG A 88 -2.58 13.77 -13.74
C ARG A 88 -4.04 14.02 -13.40
N GLY A 89 -4.59 13.22 -12.48
CA GLY A 89 -5.96 13.41 -12.02
C GLY A 89 -6.17 14.75 -11.33
N LEU A 90 -5.21 15.16 -10.49
CA LEU A 90 -5.30 16.41 -9.75
C LEU A 90 -5.09 17.64 -10.63
N LEU A 91 -4.23 17.55 -11.64
CA LEU A 91 -3.86 18.66 -12.50
C LEU A 91 -4.66 18.70 -13.79
N ASP A 92 -5.52 17.73 -13.99
CA ASP A 92 -6.44 17.65 -15.14
C ASP A 92 -5.70 17.69 -16.51
N PHE A 93 -4.57 16.92 -16.59
CA PHE A 93 -3.93 16.73 -17.90
C PHE A 93 -3.50 15.29 -18.18
#